data_3f4a3f372839380a2d4e67ecec57bfbf
#
_entry.id   3f4a3f372839380a2d4e67ecec57bfbf
#
_cell.length_a   1.000
_cell.length_b   1.000
_cell.length_c   1.000
_cell.angle_alpha   90.00
_cell.angle_beta   90.00
_cell.angle_gamma   90.00
#
_symmetry.space_group_name_H-M   'P 1'
#
loop_
_entity.id
_entity.type
_entity.pdbx_description
1 polymer ?
#
loop_
_entity_poly.entity_id
_entity_poly.type
_entity_poly.pdbx_seq_one_letter_code
_entity_poly.pdbx_strand_id
1 'polypeptide(L)'
;MKNNVLPASINFNHLNPYIKFDDSPFYITAQKANWERMKDEYQQPIPRRAGISSFGFGGVNAHVVIEEYRPKSSRHLNGDNEGQIIILSAQNEDCLKEYAANLANKLSESDNLKEIAYTLQIGREEMDVRLALVVDSIAELKERLNRFCTERESVDQLNYGIVTAQQTKHLSASKEIKQDEFLRLMKEKQYDKLAKLWIAGEKIDWKQLHEGHQLYRVSLPTYPFERKRHWLPTPVSVNSQNKNYPNDIASLHPLIDRNESTISAIKFVKHLRGSEFVVSDHGLNQQKVLPGVATLEMALFTGNKALENKIDKITNIVWLHPVTVSENQIQDIFVYIGKNDKCEFEICMKGEEGQEILHSQGELHIKTDSSVPATEWIDLEDIKQRLSYSMTREQCYEAFKEVGLTYGPSFQGIQKLSYNESESLALIELRDELRSNFGKFVLHPSLMDAAVQSVIGILGLAQTQAMSVPYALEEVQIISEPTQKCYAYVKYASEQSTKNHHTFDIWILDQNGQLLVKLINLSVRSYQQEIIATTQGQRGNVDKHVVIKELLKQLELGQIDADEANKIMEEISYE
;
A
#
# COMPACT_ATOMS: atom_id res chain seq x y z
N MET A 1 -12.73 -36.04 -16.68
CA MET A 1 -13.60 -35.74 -17.85
C MET A 1 -12.82 -35.41 -19.10
N LYS A 2 -12.02 -34.34 -19.17
CA LYS A 2 -11.28 -33.90 -20.37
C LYS A 2 -10.41 -34.99 -20.98
N ASN A 3 -9.72 -35.78 -20.17
CA ASN A 3 -8.79 -36.82 -20.60
C ASN A 3 -9.41 -38.24 -20.58
N ASN A 4 -10.70 -38.36 -20.29
CA ASN A 4 -11.42 -39.63 -20.15
C ASN A 4 -10.77 -40.60 -19.16
N VAL A 5 -10.23 -40.08 -18.04
CA VAL A 5 -9.48 -40.87 -17.07
C VAL A 5 -10.00 -40.60 -15.66
N LEU A 6 -10.12 -41.65 -14.86
CA LEU A 6 -10.25 -41.61 -13.40
C LEU A 6 -8.85 -41.72 -12.81
N PRO A 7 -8.35 -40.71 -12.07
CA PRO A 7 -7.09 -40.84 -11.36
C PRO A 7 -7.19 -41.84 -10.21
N ALA A 8 -6.07 -42.40 -9.82
CA ALA A 8 -6.01 -43.21 -8.60
C ALA A 8 -6.25 -42.33 -7.37
N SER A 9 -6.91 -42.91 -6.35
CA SER A 9 -6.98 -42.27 -5.02
C SER A 9 -5.58 -42.23 -4.41
N ILE A 10 -5.06 -41.05 -4.15
CA ILE A 10 -3.74 -40.89 -3.56
C ILE A 10 -3.74 -41.30 -2.09
N ASN A 11 -2.61 -41.80 -1.59
CA ASN A 11 -2.43 -42.25 -0.20
C ASN A 11 -3.42 -43.36 0.23
N PHE A 12 -3.96 -44.10 -0.74
CA PHE A 12 -4.82 -45.25 -0.48
C PHE A 12 -4.02 -46.55 -0.66
N ASN A 13 -3.74 -47.23 0.44
CA ASN A 13 -3.02 -48.52 0.45
C ASN A 13 -3.94 -49.69 0.74
N HIS A 14 -4.83 -49.53 1.72
CA HIS A 14 -5.74 -50.58 2.16
C HIS A 14 -7.11 -50.01 2.47
N LEU A 15 -8.15 -50.79 2.17
CA LEU A 15 -9.51 -50.44 2.57
C LEU A 15 -9.64 -50.53 4.09
N ASN A 16 -10.34 -49.60 4.69
CA ASN A 16 -10.70 -49.67 6.09
C ASN A 16 -11.58 -50.90 6.32
N PRO A 17 -11.22 -51.85 7.20
CA PRO A 17 -11.95 -53.12 7.40
C PRO A 17 -13.37 -52.94 7.90
N TYR A 18 -13.72 -51.78 8.40
CA TYR A 18 -15.11 -51.46 8.82
C TYR A 18 -15.98 -50.95 7.67
N ILE A 19 -15.41 -50.66 6.49
CA ILE A 19 -16.17 -50.23 5.31
C ILE A 19 -16.39 -51.47 4.41
N LYS A 20 -17.63 -51.87 4.24
CA LYS A 20 -18.02 -52.99 3.36
C LYS A 20 -18.54 -52.42 2.05
N PHE A 21 -17.93 -52.80 0.93
CA PHE A 21 -18.40 -52.48 -0.41
C PHE A 21 -19.07 -53.67 -1.10
N ASP A 22 -19.09 -54.84 -0.45
CA ASP A 22 -19.78 -56.03 -0.97
C ASP A 22 -21.26 -55.69 -1.15
N ASP A 23 -21.81 -55.99 -2.30
CA ASP A 23 -23.18 -55.66 -2.71
C ASP A 23 -23.48 -54.14 -2.81
N SER A 24 -22.47 -53.30 -2.90
CA SER A 24 -22.59 -51.86 -3.04
C SER A 24 -22.26 -51.41 -4.49
N PRO A 25 -22.96 -50.40 -5.03
CA PRO A 25 -22.60 -49.80 -6.31
C PRO A 25 -21.33 -48.94 -6.26
N PHE A 26 -20.69 -48.81 -5.08
CA PHE A 26 -19.52 -47.98 -4.88
C PHE A 26 -18.22 -48.78 -4.92
N TYR A 27 -17.16 -48.16 -5.42
CA TYR A 27 -15.82 -48.73 -5.39
C TYR A 27 -14.77 -47.60 -5.27
N ILE A 28 -13.58 -47.91 -4.79
CA ILE A 28 -12.46 -46.99 -4.72
C ILE A 28 -11.56 -47.21 -5.93
N THR A 29 -11.25 -46.14 -6.64
CA THR A 29 -10.31 -46.19 -7.76
C THR A 29 -8.88 -46.25 -7.22
N ALA A 30 -8.37 -47.45 -6.95
CA ALA A 30 -7.03 -47.67 -6.42
C ALA A 30 -5.93 -47.46 -7.47
N GLN A 31 -6.23 -47.61 -8.75
CA GLN A 31 -5.33 -47.47 -9.89
C GLN A 31 -5.97 -46.58 -10.95
N LYS A 32 -5.16 -45.90 -11.75
CA LYS A 32 -5.62 -45.10 -12.89
C LYS A 32 -6.43 -45.99 -13.84
N ALA A 33 -7.65 -45.57 -14.17
CA ALA A 33 -8.60 -46.29 -15.02
C ALA A 33 -9.18 -45.37 -16.11
N ASN A 34 -9.63 -45.95 -17.21
CA ASN A 34 -10.40 -45.23 -18.19
C ASN A 34 -11.77 -44.87 -17.62
N TRP A 35 -12.20 -43.65 -17.82
CA TRP A 35 -13.56 -43.22 -17.45
C TRP A 35 -14.49 -43.40 -18.65
N GLU A 36 -15.09 -44.54 -18.76
CA GLU A 36 -16.06 -44.81 -19.80
C GLU A 36 -17.40 -44.12 -19.51
N ARG A 37 -18.15 -43.79 -20.57
CA ARG A 37 -19.50 -43.24 -20.41
C ARG A 37 -20.46 -44.39 -20.07
N MET A 38 -21.25 -44.18 -19.07
CA MET A 38 -22.40 -45.06 -18.78
C MET A 38 -23.43 -44.94 -19.91
N LYS A 39 -24.26 -45.94 -20.06
CA LYS A 39 -25.37 -45.97 -21.01
C LYS A 39 -26.68 -46.00 -20.27
N ASP A 40 -27.70 -45.35 -20.83
CA ASP A 40 -29.06 -45.40 -20.35
C ASP A 40 -29.75 -46.75 -20.76
N GLU A 41 -31.03 -46.90 -20.41
CA GLU A 41 -31.86 -48.07 -20.76
C GLU A 41 -32.02 -48.28 -22.26
N TYR A 42 -31.83 -47.23 -23.07
CA TYR A 42 -31.85 -47.25 -24.53
C TYR A 42 -30.46 -47.42 -25.16
N GLN A 43 -29.46 -47.84 -24.37
CA GLN A 43 -28.05 -47.96 -24.81
C GLN A 43 -27.41 -46.67 -25.30
N GLN A 44 -28.02 -45.51 -25.01
CA GLN A 44 -27.43 -44.20 -25.38
C GLN A 44 -26.42 -43.77 -24.33
N PRO A 45 -25.25 -43.25 -24.74
CA PRO A 45 -24.25 -42.81 -23.79
C PRO A 45 -24.71 -41.56 -23.05
N ILE A 46 -24.73 -41.59 -21.71
CA ILE A 46 -25.02 -40.45 -20.85
C ILE A 46 -23.75 -39.67 -20.54
N PRO A 47 -23.84 -38.33 -20.28
CA PRO A 47 -22.69 -37.55 -19.91
C PRO A 47 -22.05 -38.05 -18.60
N ARG A 48 -20.71 -37.94 -18.53
CA ARG A 48 -20.00 -38.18 -17.28
C ARG A 48 -20.37 -37.12 -16.26
N ARG A 49 -20.59 -37.52 -15.01
CA ARG A 49 -20.89 -36.61 -13.90
C ARG A 49 -19.93 -36.87 -12.74
N ALA A 50 -19.55 -35.83 -12.01
CA ALA A 50 -18.78 -35.97 -10.79
C ALA A 50 -19.24 -34.96 -9.75
N GLY A 51 -19.31 -35.42 -8.49
CA GLY A 51 -19.41 -34.55 -7.32
C GLY A 51 -18.03 -34.32 -6.75
N ILE A 52 -17.73 -33.06 -6.38
CA ILE A 52 -16.48 -32.66 -5.74
C ILE A 52 -16.84 -31.99 -4.42
N SER A 53 -16.34 -32.56 -3.32
CA SER A 53 -16.51 -32.01 -1.98
C SER A 53 -15.20 -31.52 -1.45
N SER A 54 -15.19 -30.35 -0.83
CA SER A 54 -14.06 -29.79 -0.12
C SER A 54 -14.52 -29.36 1.26
N PHE A 55 -13.87 -29.91 2.30
CA PHE A 55 -14.22 -29.66 3.69
C PHE A 55 -13.08 -28.90 4.35
N GLY A 56 -13.37 -27.65 4.80
CA GLY A 56 -12.41 -26.81 5.48
C GLY A 56 -12.39 -27.06 6.99
N PHE A 57 -11.23 -26.94 7.60
CA PHE A 57 -11.09 -26.89 9.06
C PHE A 57 -11.82 -25.65 9.57
N GLY A 58 -12.78 -25.83 10.50
CA GLY A 58 -13.62 -24.73 11.00
C GLY A 58 -15.03 -24.69 10.41
N GLY A 59 -15.44 -25.71 9.63
CA GLY A 59 -16.83 -25.90 9.20
C GLY A 59 -17.22 -25.20 7.89
N VAL A 60 -16.26 -24.65 7.14
CA VAL A 60 -16.49 -24.11 5.80
C VAL A 60 -16.42 -25.25 4.79
N ASN A 61 -17.58 -25.65 4.25
CA ASN A 61 -17.69 -26.75 3.31
C ASN A 61 -18.20 -26.27 1.95
N ALA A 62 -17.69 -26.87 0.88
CA ALA A 62 -18.14 -26.65 -0.48
C ALA A 62 -18.41 -27.98 -1.18
N HIS A 63 -19.45 -28.01 -1.99
CA HIS A 63 -19.78 -29.13 -2.87
C HIS A 63 -20.18 -28.64 -4.25
N VAL A 64 -19.58 -29.22 -5.29
CA VAL A 64 -19.87 -28.89 -6.69
C VAL A 64 -20.18 -30.16 -7.47
N VAL A 65 -21.22 -30.11 -8.28
CA VAL A 65 -21.53 -31.14 -9.26
C VAL A 65 -21.14 -30.65 -10.64
N ILE A 66 -20.31 -31.42 -11.34
CA ILE A 66 -19.88 -31.14 -12.71
C ILE A 66 -20.40 -32.21 -13.66
N GLU A 67 -20.79 -31.79 -14.86
CA GLU A 67 -21.24 -32.67 -15.95
C GLU A 67 -20.37 -32.43 -17.19
N GLU A 68 -20.12 -33.51 -17.94
CA GLU A 68 -19.42 -33.50 -19.21
C GLU A 68 -20.19 -32.63 -20.22
N TYR A 69 -19.57 -31.54 -20.66
CA TYR A 69 -20.11 -30.72 -21.72
C TYR A 69 -19.95 -31.41 -23.08
N ARG A 70 -21.04 -31.59 -23.79
CA ARG A 70 -21.03 -32.04 -25.18
C ARG A 70 -21.26 -30.84 -26.09
N PRO A 71 -20.22 -30.41 -26.84
CA PRO A 71 -20.41 -29.33 -27.79
C PRO A 71 -21.46 -29.77 -28.82
N LYS A 72 -22.47 -28.91 -29.03
CA LYS A 72 -23.35 -29.08 -30.19
C LYS A 72 -22.45 -28.81 -31.38
N SER A 73 -22.39 -29.75 -32.33
CA SER A 73 -21.61 -29.52 -33.57
C SER A 73 -22.15 -28.30 -34.28
N SER A 74 -21.35 -27.23 -34.41
CA SER A 74 -21.60 -26.21 -35.36
C SER A 74 -21.54 -26.87 -36.74
N ARG A 75 -22.62 -26.80 -37.50
CA ARG A 75 -22.48 -27.00 -38.97
C ARG A 75 -21.46 -25.96 -39.41
N HIS A 76 -20.34 -26.41 -39.97
CA HIS A 76 -19.41 -25.52 -40.64
C HIS A 76 -20.20 -24.70 -41.67
N LEU A 77 -20.55 -23.48 -41.35
CA LEU A 77 -21.01 -22.50 -42.29
C LEU A 77 -19.77 -22.07 -43.06
N ASN A 78 -19.45 -22.89 -44.09
CA ASN A 78 -18.46 -22.53 -45.06
C ASN A 78 -18.97 -21.27 -45.78
N GLY A 79 -18.23 -20.16 -45.72
CA GLY A 79 -18.25 -19.22 -46.77
C GLY A 79 -18.52 -17.76 -46.53
N ASP A 80 -18.59 -17.24 -45.35
CA ASP A 80 -18.60 -15.77 -45.19
C ASP A 80 -17.26 -15.29 -44.59
N ASN A 81 -16.35 -14.85 -45.46
CA ASN A 81 -15.17 -14.06 -45.10
C ASN A 81 -15.62 -12.63 -44.71
N GLU A 82 -16.48 -12.53 -43.73
CA GLU A 82 -16.87 -11.24 -43.15
C GLU A 82 -15.92 -10.91 -42.00
N GLY A 83 -15.36 -9.71 -42.04
CA GLY A 83 -14.54 -9.16 -40.99
C GLY A 83 -15.19 -9.33 -39.62
N GLN A 84 -14.42 -9.69 -38.61
CA GLN A 84 -14.87 -9.85 -37.24
C GLN A 84 -14.09 -8.91 -36.33
N ILE A 85 -14.78 -8.38 -35.31
CA ILE A 85 -14.13 -7.59 -34.28
C ILE A 85 -13.72 -8.51 -33.10
N ILE A 86 -12.44 -8.58 -32.84
CA ILE A 86 -11.86 -9.36 -31.77
C ILE A 86 -11.45 -8.40 -30.63
N ILE A 87 -11.96 -8.63 -29.44
CA ILE A 87 -11.68 -7.79 -28.28
C ILE A 87 -10.96 -8.59 -27.20
N LEU A 88 -9.93 -7.99 -26.59
CA LEU A 88 -9.25 -8.49 -25.42
C LEU A 88 -9.11 -7.36 -24.39
N SER A 89 -9.26 -7.67 -23.13
CA SER A 89 -8.98 -6.70 -22.06
C SER A 89 -8.28 -7.36 -20.87
N ALA A 90 -7.53 -6.55 -20.14
CA ALA A 90 -6.83 -6.98 -18.94
C ALA A 90 -6.71 -5.83 -17.93
N GLN A 91 -6.30 -6.16 -16.71
CA GLN A 91 -6.09 -5.19 -15.65
C GLN A 91 -4.81 -4.35 -15.87
N ASN A 92 -3.81 -4.93 -16.53
CA ASN A 92 -2.56 -4.26 -16.89
C ASN A 92 -2.06 -4.74 -18.26
N GLU A 93 -1.05 -4.04 -18.79
CA GLU A 93 -0.48 -4.29 -20.12
C GLU A 93 0.21 -5.66 -20.23
N ASP A 94 0.93 -6.08 -19.19
CA ASP A 94 1.64 -7.36 -19.17
C ASP A 94 0.67 -8.54 -19.25
N CYS A 95 -0.41 -8.50 -18.48
CA CYS A 95 -1.49 -9.49 -18.56
C CYS A 95 -2.16 -9.48 -19.94
N LEU A 96 -2.35 -8.30 -20.56
CA LEU A 96 -2.95 -8.23 -21.89
C LEU A 96 -2.04 -8.85 -22.95
N LYS A 97 -0.74 -8.61 -22.89
CA LYS A 97 0.26 -9.24 -23.78
C LYS A 97 0.30 -10.76 -23.59
N GLU A 98 0.31 -11.23 -22.35
CA GLU A 98 0.25 -12.67 -22.06
C GLU A 98 -1.06 -13.27 -22.58
N TYR A 99 -2.19 -12.57 -22.42
CA TYR A 99 -3.48 -13.04 -22.94
C TYR A 99 -3.49 -13.13 -24.46
N ALA A 100 -2.96 -12.13 -25.15
CA ALA A 100 -2.82 -12.11 -26.60
C ALA A 100 -1.91 -13.25 -27.10
N ALA A 101 -0.77 -13.47 -26.44
CA ALA A 101 0.15 -14.58 -26.78
C ALA A 101 -0.52 -15.94 -26.56
N ASN A 102 -1.21 -16.14 -25.45
CA ASN A 102 -1.91 -17.39 -25.15
C ASN A 102 -3.02 -17.66 -26.18
N LEU A 103 -3.74 -16.62 -26.60
CA LEU A 103 -4.75 -16.75 -27.67
C LEU A 103 -4.10 -17.11 -28.99
N ALA A 104 -3.07 -16.39 -29.44
CA ALA A 104 -2.35 -16.67 -30.70
C ALA A 104 -1.84 -18.11 -30.77
N ASN A 105 -1.29 -18.62 -29.65
CA ASN A 105 -0.77 -19.99 -29.55
C ASN A 105 -1.87 -21.06 -29.57
N LYS A 106 -3.09 -20.73 -29.11
CA LYS A 106 -4.21 -21.68 -29.06
C LYS A 106 -4.95 -21.80 -30.39
N LEU A 107 -4.99 -20.75 -31.20
CA LEU A 107 -5.75 -20.69 -32.44
C LEU A 107 -5.25 -21.71 -33.48
N SER A 108 -6.18 -22.36 -34.15
CA SER A 108 -5.96 -23.24 -35.28
C SER A 108 -6.67 -22.69 -36.51
N GLU A 109 -6.14 -22.90 -37.72
CA GLU A 109 -6.76 -22.46 -38.97
C GLU A 109 -8.15 -23.08 -39.20
N SER A 110 -8.44 -24.20 -38.52
CA SER A 110 -9.76 -24.84 -38.55
C SER A 110 -10.79 -24.20 -37.62
N ASP A 111 -10.40 -23.24 -36.81
CA ASP A 111 -11.28 -22.60 -35.84
C ASP A 111 -12.26 -21.62 -36.57
N ASN A 112 -13.43 -21.42 -36.00
CA ASN A 112 -14.42 -20.49 -36.53
C ASN A 112 -14.22 -19.08 -35.94
N LEU A 113 -13.80 -18.11 -36.79
CA LEU A 113 -13.52 -16.74 -36.36
C LEU A 113 -14.75 -16.05 -35.73
N LYS A 114 -15.97 -16.30 -36.27
CA LYS A 114 -17.24 -15.74 -35.71
C LYS A 114 -17.49 -16.26 -34.28
N GLU A 115 -17.25 -17.55 -34.00
CA GLU A 115 -17.44 -18.12 -32.68
C GLU A 115 -16.37 -17.67 -31.69
N ILE A 116 -15.15 -17.41 -32.17
CA ILE A 116 -14.07 -16.79 -31.36
C ILE A 116 -14.50 -15.38 -30.98
N ALA A 117 -14.89 -14.54 -31.94
CA ALA A 117 -15.36 -13.18 -31.69
C ALA A 117 -16.52 -13.17 -30.69
N TYR A 118 -17.54 -13.99 -30.95
CA TYR A 118 -18.69 -14.17 -30.04
C TYR A 118 -18.27 -14.56 -28.62
N THR A 119 -17.34 -15.51 -28.48
CA THR A 119 -16.88 -15.97 -27.15
C THR A 119 -16.15 -14.87 -26.40
N LEU A 120 -15.31 -14.09 -27.06
CA LEU A 120 -14.56 -13.00 -26.45
C LEU A 120 -15.47 -11.82 -26.07
N GLN A 121 -16.45 -11.50 -26.92
CA GLN A 121 -17.35 -10.37 -26.73
C GLN A 121 -18.37 -10.57 -25.62
N ILE A 122 -18.93 -11.78 -25.49
CA ILE A 122 -20.02 -12.03 -24.52
C ILE A 122 -19.61 -12.93 -23.35
N GLY A 123 -18.44 -13.52 -23.42
CA GLY A 123 -17.95 -14.50 -22.44
C GLY A 123 -16.74 -14.05 -21.63
N ARG A 124 -16.39 -12.76 -21.67
CA ARG A 124 -15.29 -12.17 -20.93
C ARG A 124 -15.74 -10.86 -20.28
N GLU A 125 -15.13 -10.55 -19.14
CA GLU A 125 -15.32 -9.26 -18.48
C GLU A 125 -14.48 -8.18 -19.16
N GLU A 126 -15.01 -6.97 -19.19
CA GLU A 126 -14.30 -5.79 -19.68
C GLU A 126 -13.43 -5.20 -18.58
N MET A 127 -12.17 -4.96 -18.90
CA MET A 127 -11.16 -4.38 -18.02
C MET A 127 -10.58 -3.09 -18.62
N ASP A 128 -9.71 -2.42 -17.88
CA ASP A 128 -9.24 -1.08 -18.20
C ASP A 128 -8.27 -1.03 -19.40
N VAL A 129 -7.38 -2.01 -19.54
CA VAL A 129 -6.45 -2.08 -20.68
C VAL A 129 -7.09 -2.90 -21.79
N ARG A 130 -7.33 -2.28 -22.95
CA ARG A 130 -8.18 -2.83 -24.02
C ARG A 130 -7.45 -2.89 -25.36
N LEU A 131 -7.61 -4.01 -26.06
CA LEU A 131 -7.15 -4.25 -27.44
C LEU A 131 -8.33 -4.69 -28.28
N ALA A 132 -8.57 -4.02 -29.42
CA ALA A 132 -9.56 -4.42 -30.40
C ALA A 132 -8.93 -4.55 -31.77
N LEU A 133 -9.18 -5.68 -32.43
CA LEU A 133 -8.68 -5.98 -33.79
C LEU A 133 -9.85 -6.28 -34.71
N VAL A 134 -9.86 -5.70 -35.89
CA VAL A 134 -10.79 -6.06 -36.95
C VAL A 134 -10.03 -6.93 -37.94
N VAL A 135 -10.45 -8.17 -38.13
CA VAL A 135 -9.72 -9.18 -38.92
C VAL A 135 -10.68 -10.02 -39.75
N ASP A 136 -10.21 -10.49 -40.90
CA ASP A 136 -10.99 -11.29 -41.86
C ASP A 136 -10.66 -12.79 -41.81
N SER A 137 -9.57 -13.17 -41.10
CA SER A 137 -9.12 -14.56 -41.02
C SER A 137 -8.39 -14.88 -39.72
N ILE A 138 -8.31 -16.18 -39.42
CA ILE A 138 -7.51 -16.68 -38.27
C ILE A 138 -6.02 -16.38 -38.44
N ALA A 139 -5.53 -16.49 -39.69
CA ALA A 139 -4.12 -16.21 -39.99
C ALA A 139 -3.77 -14.74 -39.69
N GLU A 140 -4.60 -13.81 -40.11
CA GLU A 140 -4.46 -12.39 -39.84
C GLU A 140 -4.58 -12.10 -38.32
N LEU A 141 -5.52 -12.74 -37.65
CA LEU A 141 -5.67 -12.60 -36.19
C LEU A 141 -4.37 -13.01 -35.45
N LYS A 142 -3.80 -14.16 -35.81
CA LYS A 142 -2.53 -14.63 -35.20
C LYS A 142 -1.38 -13.68 -35.48
N GLU A 143 -1.27 -13.18 -36.72
CA GLU A 143 -0.24 -12.20 -37.09
C GLU A 143 -0.33 -10.93 -36.24
N ARG A 144 -1.52 -10.33 -36.14
CA ARG A 144 -1.74 -9.09 -35.39
C ARG A 144 -1.57 -9.26 -33.88
N LEU A 145 -1.97 -10.41 -33.32
CA LEU A 145 -1.72 -10.73 -31.91
C LEU A 145 -0.22 -10.88 -31.61
N ASN A 146 0.52 -11.59 -32.46
CA ASN A 146 1.97 -11.73 -32.33
C ASN A 146 2.69 -10.39 -32.47
N ARG A 147 2.27 -9.56 -33.40
CA ARG A 147 2.80 -8.21 -33.60
C ARG A 147 2.58 -7.34 -32.35
N PHE A 148 1.39 -7.36 -31.75
CA PHE A 148 1.10 -6.68 -30.50
C PHE A 148 2.03 -7.13 -29.35
N CYS A 149 2.41 -8.41 -29.30
CA CYS A 149 3.30 -8.94 -28.27
C CYS A 149 4.77 -8.52 -28.46
N THR A 150 5.23 -8.29 -29.71
CA THR A 150 6.65 -8.10 -30.03
C THR A 150 7.05 -6.65 -30.27
N GLU A 151 6.17 -5.81 -30.80
CA GLU A 151 6.47 -4.42 -31.17
C GLU A 151 6.16 -3.46 -30.02
N ARG A 152 7.18 -2.69 -29.58
CA ARG A 152 7.04 -1.63 -28.58
C ARG A 152 6.57 -0.28 -29.14
N GLU A 153 6.65 -0.08 -30.46
CA GLU A 153 6.39 1.21 -31.09
C GLU A 153 5.63 1.02 -32.42
N SER A 154 4.59 1.78 -32.58
CA SER A 154 3.66 2.05 -33.69
C SER A 154 2.27 1.47 -33.54
N VAL A 155 1.53 2.09 -32.62
CA VAL A 155 0.15 1.74 -32.24
C VAL A 155 -0.90 2.22 -33.26
N ASP A 156 -0.51 2.94 -34.34
CA ASP A 156 -1.44 3.60 -35.27
C ASP A 156 -2.33 2.65 -36.10
N GLN A 157 -2.00 1.35 -36.16
CA GLN A 157 -2.82 0.32 -36.83
C GLN A 157 -3.46 -0.71 -35.88
N LEU A 158 -3.11 -0.66 -34.62
CA LEU A 158 -3.72 -1.51 -33.59
C LEU A 158 -4.61 -0.63 -32.71
N ASN A 159 -5.91 -0.90 -32.72
CA ASN A 159 -6.82 -0.25 -31.80
C ASN A 159 -6.55 -0.72 -30.38
N TYR A 160 -5.68 -0.01 -29.66
CA TYR A 160 -5.27 -0.28 -28.28
C TYR A 160 -5.44 0.98 -27.44
N GLY A 161 -5.84 0.84 -26.18
CA GLY A 161 -6.00 1.95 -25.25
C GLY A 161 -6.13 1.52 -23.81
N ILE A 162 -5.89 2.48 -22.91
CA ILE A 162 -6.09 2.33 -21.48
C ILE A 162 -7.23 3.25 -21.06
N VAL A 163 -8.28 2.68 -20.49
CA VAL A 163 -9.44 3.41 -20.00
C VAL A 163 -9.08 3.98 -18.62
N THR A 164 -8.91 5.30 -18.55
CA THR A 164 -8.63 5.96 -17.27
C THR A 164 -9.92 6.43 -16.59
N ALA A 165 -9.92 6.52 -15.24
CA ALA A 165 -11.06 7.01 -14.46
C ALA A 165 -11.48 8.45 -14.86
N GLN A 166 -10.55 9.25 -15.41
CA GLN A 166 -10.85 10.59 -15.94
C GLN A 166 -11.61 10.52 -17.27
N GLN A 167 -11.25 9.59 -18.15
CA GLN A 167 -11.96 9.39 -19.42
C GLN A 167 -13.39 8.89 -19.20
N THR A 168 -13.59 7.99 -18.23
CA THR A 168 -14.93 7.51 -17.87
C THR A 168 -15.82 8.63 -17.31
N LYS A 169 -15.25 9.59 -16.55
CA LYS A 169 -15.98 10.77 -16.06
C LYS A 169 -16.29 11.78 -17.17
N HIS A 170 -15.40 11.95 -18.13
CA HIS A 170 -15.65 12.82 -19.30
C HIS A 170 -16.68 12.23 -20.28
N LEU A 171 -16.70 10.92 -20.45
CA LEU A 171 -17.69 10.20 -21.26
C LEU A 171 -19.09 10.26 -20.63
N SER A 172 -19.19 10.19 -19.29
CA SER A 172 -20.47 10.37 -18.59
C SER A 172 -20.99 11.81 -18.59
N ALA A 173 -20.13 12.80 -18.88
CA ALA A 173 -20.50 14.22 -18.99
C ALA A 173 -20.74 14.69 -20.42
N SER A 174 -20.19 14.00 -21.45
CA SER A 174 -20.39 14.28 -22.86
C SER A 174 -21.40 13.28 -23.42
N LYS A 175 -22.62 13.77 -23.73
CA LYS A 175 -23.70 13.10 -24.45
C LYS A 175 -23.50 11.59 -24.60
N GLU A 176 -24.26 10.80 -23.81
CA GLU A 176 -24.46 9.37 -24.05
C GLU A 176 -24.64 9.17 -25.57
N ILE A 177 -23.71 8.42 -26.17
CA ILE A 177 -23.90 7.95 -27.56
C ILE A 177 -25.20 7.15 -27.48
N LYS A 178 -26.21 7.61 -28.21
CA LYS A 178 -27.53 7.01 -28.11
C LYS A 178 -27.42 5.56 -28.56
N GLN A 179 -28.05 4.66 -27.87
CA GLN A 179 -28.10 3.21 -28.17
C GLN A 179 -28.42 2.96 -29.68
N ASP A 180 -29.21 3.84 -30.30
CA ASP A 180 -29.51 3.84 -31.72
C ASP A 180 -28.26 3.99 -32.61
N GLU A 181 -27.23 4.73 -32.16
CA GLU A 181 -26.01 4.91 -32.92
C GLU A 181 -25.13 3.65 -32.91
N PHE A 182 -25.03 2.97 -31.77
CA PHE A 182 -24.38 1.66 -31.72
C PHE A 182 -25.06 0.62 -32.61
N LEU A 183 -26.39 0.55 -32.56
CA LEU A 183 -27.18 -0.33 -33.46
C LEU A 183 -26.96 -0.01 -34.94
N ARG A 184 -26.85 1.26 -35.27
CA ARG A 184 -26.55 1.69 -36.63
C ARG A 184 -25.16 1.24 -37.06
N LEU A 185 -24.12 1.49 -36.22
CA LEU A 185 -22.75 1.07 -36.52
C LEU A 185 -22.62 -0.46 -36.65
N MET A 186 -23.36 -1.23 -35.85
CA MET A 186 -23.40 -2.69 -35.94
C MET A 186 -24.06 -3.14 -37.24
N LYS A 187 -25.20 -2.55 -37.64
CA LYS A 187 -25.92 -2.87 -38.88
C LYS A 187 -25.11 -2.49 -40.13
N GLU A 188 -24.40 -1.36 -40.07
CA GLU A 188 -23.54 -0.89 -41.15
C GLU A 188 -22.17 -1.58 -41.16
N LYS A 189 -21.89 -2.51 -40.21
CA LYS A 189 -20.63 -3.25 -40.05
C LYS A 189 -19.41 -2.33 -39.94
N GLN A 190 -19.57 -1.15 -39.30
CA GLN A 190 -18.49 -0.18 -39.10
C GLN A 190 -17.63 -0.59 -37.90
N TYR A 191 -16.98 -1.76 -37.99
CA TYR A 191 -16.24 -2.40 -36.89
C TYR A 191 -15.08 -1.56 -36.38
N ASP A 192 -14.38 -0.82 -37.22
CA ASP A 192 -13.30 0.08 -36.81
C ASP A 192 -13.79 1.19 -35.88
N LYS A 193 -14.97 1.72 -36.09
CA LYS A 193 -15.56 2.73 -35.20
C LYS A 193 -16.01 2.12 -33.90
N LEU A 194 -16.62 0.94 -33.92
CA LEU A 194 -16.99 0.21 -32.73
C LEU A 194 -15.75 -0.13 -31.89
N ALA A 195 -14.66 -0.57 -32.53
CA ALA A 195 -13.39 -0.84 -31.86
C ALA A 195 -12.85 0.40 -31.12
N LYS A 196 -12.83 1.55 -31.79
CA LYS A 196 -12.37 2.82 -31.22
C LYS A 196 -13.24 3.28 -30.04
N LEU A 197 -14.55 3.16 -30.16
CA LEU A 197 -15.47 3.51 -29.05
C LEU A 197 -15.28 2.61 -27.86
N TRP A 198 -15.15 1.29 -28.08
CA TRP A 198 -14.92 0.36 -26.98
C TRP A 198 -13.58 0.61 -26.27
N ILE A 199 -12.51 0.87 -27.01
CA ILE A 199 -11.20 1.22 -26.45
C ILE A 199 -11.25 2.54 -25.67
N ALA A 200 -12.06 3.49 -26.10
CA ALA A 200 -12.28 4.75 -25.39
C ALA A 200 -13.04 4.56 -24.06
N GLY A 201 -13.58 3.37 -23.78
CA GLY A 201 -14.26 3.06 -22.51
C GLY A 201 -15.78 2.94 -22.63
N GLU A 202 -16.34 3.12 -23.82
CA GLU A 202 -17.79 2.96 -24.03
C GLU A 202 -18.23 1.51 -23.75
N LYS A 203 -19.41 1.36 -23.15
CA LYS A 203 -20.04 0.06 -22.93
C LYS A 203 -20.87 -0.34 -24.14
N ILE A 204 -20.50 -1.44 -24.77
CA ILE A 204 -21.17 -1.95 -25.96
C ILE A 204 -21.89 -3.25 -25.60
N ASP A 205 -23.20 -3.33 -25.91
CA ASP A 205 -23.94 -4.58 -25.80
C ASP A 205 -23.69 -5.47 -27.04
N TRP A 206 -22.59 -6.22 -26.96
CA TRP A 206 -22.17 -7.12 -28.03
C TRP A 206 -23.19 -8.19 -28.40
N LYS A 207 -24.17 -8.51 -27.55
CA LYS A 207 -25.20 -9.51 -27.87
C LYS A 207 -26.03 -9.09 -29.08
N GLN A 208 -26.26 -7.80 -29.23
CA GLN A 208 -27.04 -7.25 -30.36
C GLN A 208 -26.36 -7.47 -31.73
N LEU A 209 -25.00 -7.56 -31.74
CA LEU A 209 -24.27 -7.87 -32.97
C LEU A 209 -24.54 -9.30 -33.47
N HIS A 210 -24.96 -10.18 -32.58
CA HIS A 210 -25.15 -11.60 -32.83
C HIS A 210 -26.62 -12.02 -32.89
N GLU A 211 -27.57 -11.06 -32.87
CA GLU A 211 -28.99 -11.37 -32.99
C GLU A 211 -29.30 -12.04 -34.33
N GLY A 212 -30.08 -13.13 -34.26
CA GLY A 212 -30.42 -13.91 -35.44
C GLY A 212 -29.37 -14.94 -35.89
N HIS A 213 -28.18 -14.98 -35.26
CA HIS A 213 -27.15 -15.95 -35.56
C HIS A 213 -27.09 -17.06 -34.47
N GLN A 214 -27.03 -18.32 -34.90
CA GLN A 214 -26.85 -19.44 -33.99
C GLN A 214 -25.35 -19.72 -33.78
N LEU A 215 -24.69 -19.01 -32.83
CA LEU A 215 -23.28 -19.13 -32.50
C LEU A 215 -23.09 -19.85 -31.17
N TYR A 216 -21.99 -20.57 -31.05
CA TYR A 216 -21.64 -21.29 -29.85
C TYR A 216 -20.36 -20.75 -29.23
N ARG A 217 -20.26 -20.78 -27.90
CA ARG A 217 -19.01 -20.46 -27.20
C ARG A 217 -18.00 -21.56 -27.43
N VAL A 218 -16.78 -21.15 -27.80
CA VAL A 218 -15.66 -22.06 -27.99
C VAL A 218 -14.66 -21.97 -26.83
N SER A 219 -13.88 -23.04 -26.63
CA SER A 219 -12.88 -23.08 -25.56
C SER A 219 -11.66 -22.24 -25.94
N LEU A 220 -11.54 -21.05 -25.35
CA LEU A 220 -10.41 -20.13 -25.49
C LEU A 220 -9.61 -20.09 -24.20
N PRO A 221 -8.34 -19.58 -24.23
CA PRO A 221 -7.57 -19.34 -23.03
C PRO A 221 -8.33 -18.50 -22.01
N THR A 222 -8.12 -18.80 -20.74
CA THR A 222 -8.64 -18.01 -19.62
C THR A 222 -7.75 -16.79 -19.39
N TYR A 223 -8.25 -15.85 -18.58
CA TYR A 223 -7.49 -14.69 -18.17
C TYR A 223 -6.19 -15.09 -17.48
N PRO A 224 -5.04 -14.56 -17.88
CA PRO A 224 -3.76 -14.83 -17.22
C PRO A 224 -3.61 -13.93 -15.99
N PHE A 225 -3.93 -14.47 -14.82
CA PHE A 225 -3.77 -13.74 -13.57
C PHE A 225 -2.30 -13.50 -13.25
N GLU A 226 -1.99 -12.30 -12.81
CA GLU A 226 -0.66 -11.96 -12.31
C GLU A 226 -0.28 -12.84 -11.11
N ARG A 227 0.84 -13.54 -11.22
CA ARG A 227 1.31 -14.47 -10.18
C ARG A 227 2.14 -13.73 -9.15
N LYS A 228 1.54 -13.25 -8.07
CA LYS A 228 2.22 -12.71 -6.90
C LYS A 228 2.38 -13.77 -5.83
N ARG A 229 3.54 -13.81 -5.18
CA ARG A 229 3.78 -14.73 -4.07
C ARG A 229 3.17 -14.15 -2.81
N HIS A 230 2.13 -14.81 -2.27
CA HIS A 230 1.41 -14.44 -1.05
C HIS A 230 1.67 -15.43 0.10
N TRP A 231 2.88 -15.95 0.20
CA TRP A 231 3.25 -16.81 1.31
C TRP A 231 3.61 -15.97 2.53
N LEU A 232 3.14 -16.39 3.69
CA LEU A 232 3.72 -15.92 4.94
C LEU A 232 5.20 -16.33 4.96
N PRO A 233 6.13 -15.45 5.36
CA PRO A 233 7.52 -15.85 5.50
C PRO A 233 7.58 -17.02 6.50
N THR A 234 8.13 -18.15 6.08
CA THR A 234 8.31 -19.30 6.93
C THR A 234 9.27 -18.89 8.05
N PRO A 235 8.91 -19.05 9.34
CA PRO A 235 9.89 -18.84 10.40
C PRO A 235 11.04 -19.80 10.15
N VAL A 236 12.21 -19.28 9.84
CA VAL A 236 13.42 -20.09 9.81
C VAL A 236 13.60 -20.60 11.22
N SER A 237 13.49 -21.92 11.44
CA SER A 237 13.80 -22.53 12.72
C SER A 237 15.24 -22.19 13.05
N VAL A 238 15.41 -21.25 13.97
CA VAL A 238 16.70 -20.79 14.45
C VAL A 238 17.29 -21.91 15.31
N ASN A 239 18.05 -22.79 14.68
CA ASN A 239 19.07 -23.52 15.42
C ASN A 239 20.07 -22.46 15.90
N SER A 240 19.93 -22.12 17.16
CA SER A 240 20.72 -21.16 17.90
C SER A 240 22.20 -21.52 17.90
N GLN A 241 22.99 -20.97 16.97
CA GLN A 241 24.42 -20.74 17.19
C GLN A 241 25.10 -19.77 16.18
N ASN A 242 24.40 -19.21 15.17
CA ASN A 242 24.97 -18.14 14.36
C ASN A 242 23.95 -17.01 14.13
N LYS A 243 24.11 -15.89 14.84
CA LYS A 243 23.37 -14.64 14.66
C LYS A 243 23.81 -13.91 13.39
N ASN A 244 23.78 -14.57 12.24
CA ASN A 244 23.83 -13.91 10.95
C ASN A 244 22.40 -13.88 10.41
N TYR A 245 21.68 -12.78 10.65
CA TYR A 245 20.41 -12.51 9.98
C TYR A 245 20.68 -12.40 8.48
N PRO A 246 20.00 -13.17 7.61
CA PRO A 246 20.18 -13.04 6.17
C PRO A 246 19.77 -11.64 5.73
N ASN A 247 20.60 -10.98 4.95
CA ASN A 247 20.39 -9.64 4.40
C ASN A 247 19.24 -9.54 3.38
N ASP A 248 18.43 -10.60 3.16
CA ASP A 248 17.50 -10.73 2.02
C ASP A 248 16.03 -10.99 2.40
N ILE A 249 15.56 -10.58 3.56
CA ILE A 249 14.11 -10.53 3.79
C ILE A 249 13.65 -9.18 3.21
N ALA A 250 12.92 -9.23 2.09
CA ALA A 250 12.29 -8.03 1.55
C ALA A 250 11.42 -7.39 2.64
N SER A 251 11.86 -6.25 3.18
CA SER A 251 11.11 -5.49 4.18
C SER A 251 9.81 -4.97 3.57
N LEU A 252 8.75 -4.91 4.36
CA LEU A 252 7.45 -4.35 3.93
C LEU A 252 7.57 -2.85 3.60
N HIS A 253 8.43 -2.17 4.34
CA HIS A 253 8.72 -0.75 4.22
C HIS A 253 10.14 -0.51 4.76
N PRO A 254 10.88 0.53 4.36
CA PRO A 254 12.21 0.79 4.92
C PRO A 254 12.25 0.85 6.46
N LEU A 255 11.15 1.29 7.09
CA LEU A 255 11.01 1.35 8.55
C LEU A 255 10.19 0.19 9.16
N ILE A 256 9.76 -0.79 8.38
CA ILE A 256 8.98 -1.95 8.86
C ILE A 256 9.43 -3.19 8.12
N ASP A 257 9.95 -4.17 8.85
CA ASP A 257 10.45 -5.39 8.24
C ASP A 257 9.33 -6.39 7.99
N ARG A 258 8.45 -6.62 8.98
CA ARG A 258 7.41 -7.66 8.87
C ARG A 258 6.17 -7.35 9.70
N ASN A 259 5.09 -8.07 9.36
CA ASN A 259 3.84 -8.09 10.12
C ASN A 259 3.84 -9.34 11.02
N GLU A 260 3.68 -9.16 12.32
CA GLU A 260 3.53 -10.21 13.34
C GLU A 260 2.15 -10.20 14.00
N SER A 261 1.15 -9.65 13.32
CA SER A 261 -0.21 -9.59 13.83
C SER A 261 -0.77 -10.98 14.13
N THR A 262 -1.56 -11.07 15.18
CA THR A 262 -2.31 -12.24 15.60
C THR A 262 -3.82 -11.94 15.55
N ILE A 263 -4.66 -12.90 15.92
CA ILE A 263 -6.11 -12.68 16.06
C ILE A 263 -6.41 -11.62 17.12
N SER A 264 -5.59 -11.53 18.16
CA SER A 264 -5.79 -10.67 19.33
C SER A 264 -5.11 -9.30 19.22
N ALA A 265 -4.06 -9.15 18.40
CA ALA A 265 -3.29 -7.91 18.32
C ALA A 265 -2.76 -7.67 16.91
N ILE A 266 -2.81 -6.43 16.45
CA ILE A 266 -2.14 -5.98 15.22
C ILE A 266 -0.76 -5.49 15.62
N LYS A 267 0.30 -6.18 15.14
CA LYS A 267 1.69 -5.93 15.49
C LYS A 267 2.58 -5.98 14.27
N PHE A 268 3.40 -4.95 14.11
CA PHE A 268 4.45 -4.89 13.09
C PHE A 268 5.81 -4.76 13.76
N VAL A 269 6.86 -5.21 13.08
CA VAL A 269 8.22 -5.27 13.65
C VAL A 269 9.22 -4.63 12.72
N LYS A 270 10.14 -3.86 13.31
CA LYS A 270 11.37 -3.36 12.70
C LYS A 270 12.58 -3.81 13.52
N HIS A 271 13.53 -4.45 12.86
CA HIS A 271 14.86 -4.73 13.40
C HIS A 271 15.80 -3.58 13.02
N LEU A 272 15.77 -2.52 13.83
CA LEU A 272 16.51 -1.29 13.55
C LEU A 272 18.01 -1.51 13.81
N ARG A 273 18.84 -1.22 12.81
CA ARG A 273 20.30 -1.34 12.89
C ARG A 273 20.92 0.04 13.03
N GLY A 274 21.94 0.16 13.87
CA GLY A 274 22.68 1.41 14.05
C GLY A 274 23.38 1.95 12.78
N SER A 275 23.48 1.12 11.74
CA SER A 275 24.02 1.50 10.42
C SER A 275 22.97 2.05 9.45
N GLU A 276 21.67 1.96 9.75
CA GLU A 276 20.63 2.50 8.89
C GLU A 276 20.64 4.04 8.93
N PHE A 277 20.44 4.70 7.78
CA PHE A 277 20.57 6.16 7.65
C PHE A 277 19.70 6.92 8.65
N VAL A 278 18.52 6.39 8.98
CA VAL A 278 17.57 7.00 9.93
C VAL A 278 18.12 7.08 11.36
N VAL A 279 19.17 6.34 11.66
CA VAL A 279 19.83 6.32 12.97
C VAL A 279 21.30 6.78 12.86
N SER A 280 22.04 6.28 11.85
CA SER A 280 23.48 6.56 11.71
C SER A 280 23.77 8.05 11.57
N ASP A 281 22.87 8.78 10.92
CA ASP A 281 23.01 10.19 10.58
C ASP A 281 22.21 11.13 11.49
N HIS A 282 21.62 10.63 12.57
CA HIS A 282 20.85 11.43 13.52
C HIS A 282 21.35 11.19 14.95
N GLY A 283 22.03 12.17 15.51
CA GLY A 283 22.73 12.06 16.79
C GLY A 283 22.31 13.11 17.82
N LEU A 284 22.21 12.65 19.08
CA LEU A 284 21.88 13.42 20.25
C LEU A 284 22.92 13.11 21.35
N ASN A 285 23.75 14.11 21.76
CA ASN A 285 24.79 13.93 22.77
C ASN A 285 25.67 12.68 22.52
N GLN A 286 26.17 12.52 21.31
CA GLN A 286 26.98 11.38 20.83
C GLN A 286 26.25 10.02 20.77
N GLN A 287 24.96 9.95 21.08
CA GLN A 287 24.14 8.77 20.92
C GLN A 287 23.43 8.82 19.57
N LYS A 288 23.31 7.69 18.90
CA LYS A 288 22.49 7.54 17.69
C LYS A 288 21.05 7.34 18.09
N VAL A 289 20.15 8.17 17.56
CA VAL A 289 18.75 8.23 17.97
C VAL A 289 17.84 8.20 16.73
N LEU A 290 16.79 7.40 16.77
CA LEU A 290 15.75 7.45 15.76
C LEU A 290 14.97 8.78 15.90
N PRO A 291 14.88 9.62 14.84
CA PRO A 291 14.11 10.87 14.93
C PRO A 291 12.62 10.58 15.18
N GLY A 292 12.00 11.40 16.04
CA GLY A 292 10.57 11.25 16.37
C GLY A 292 9.66 11.24 15.14
N VAL A 293 9.98 12.03 14.11
CA VAL A 293 9.23 12.05 12.85
C VAL A 293 9.25 10.72 12.08
N ALA A 294 10.25 9.86 12.29
CA ALA A 294 10.29 8.53 11.68
C ALA A 294 9.19 7.62 12.27
N THR A 295 8.82 7.84 13.54
CA THR A 295 7.72 7.10 14.17
C THR A 295 6.35 7.45 13.56
N LEU A 296 6.19 8.68 13.04
CA LEU A 296 4.97 9.09 12.31
C LEU A 296 4.79 8.29 11.01
N GLU A 297 5.87 8.11 10.25
CA GLU A 297 5.85 7.28 9.04
C GLU A 297 5.60 5.80 9.38
N MET A 298 6.21 5.28 10.47
CA MET A 298 5.95 3.92 10.94
C MET A 298 4.47 3.72 11.28
N ALA A 299 3.87 4.63 12.03
CA ALA A 299 2.46 4.60 12.41
C ALA A 299 1.55 4.73 11.17
N LEU A 300 1.86 5.65 10.25
CA LEU A 300 1.11 5.87 9.02
C LEU A 300 1.12 4.62 8.12
N PHE A 301 2.30 4.06 7.86
CA PHE A 301 2.42 2.87 7.03
C PHE A 301 1.68 1.66 7.63
N THR A 302 1.91 1.39 8.92
CA THR A 302 1.29 0.25 9.60
C THR A 302 -0.23 0.42 9.75
N GLY A 303 -0.68 1.64 10.03
CA GLY A 303 -2.10 1.98 10.09
C GLY A 303 -2.80 1.80 8.74
N ASN A 304 -2.24 2.33 7.64
CA ASN A 304 -2.77 2.13 6.29
C ASN A 304 -2.89 0.64 5.94
N LYS A 305 -1.91 -0.18 6.36
CA LYS A 305 -1.92 -1.63 6.14
C LYS A 305 -2.91 -2.37 7.03
N ALA A 306 -3.05 -1.95 8.29
CA ALA A 306 -3.91 -2.61 9.27
C ALA A 306 -5.39 -2.32 9.06
N LEU A 307 -5.71 -1.08 8.65
CA LEU A 307 -7.07 -0.58 8.50
C LEU A 307 -7.58 -0.68 7.06
N GLU A 308 -6.72 -1.05 6.11
CA GLU A 308 -7.02 -1.10 4.66
C GLU A 308 -7.64 0.20 4.12
N ASN A 309 -7.30 1.32 4.77
CA ASN A 309 -7.80 2.65 4.46
C ASN A 309 -6.66 3.66 4.47
N LYS A 310 -6.83 4.75 3.72
CA LYS A 310 -5.87 5.85 3.72
C LYS A 310 -6.05 6.71 4.97
N ILE A 311 -4.98 6.84 5.75
CA ILE A 311 -4.89 7.78 6.87
C ILE A 311 -4.38 9.11 6.32
N ASP A 312 -5.03 10.20 6.66
CA ASP A 312 -4.64 11.56 6.28
C ASP A 312 -4.38 12.46 7.49
N LYS A 313 -4.64 11.95 8.70
CA LYS A 313 -4.40 12.70 9.93
C LYS A 313 -3.93 11.81 11.08
N ILE A 314 -2.96 12.30 11.85
CA ILE A 314 -2.45 11.70 13.09
C ILE A 314 -2.58 12.74 14.20
N THR A 315 -3.11 12.37 15.36
CA THR A 315 -3.32 13.29 16.49
C THR A 315 -2.76 12.74 17.80
N ASN A 316 -2.64 13.62 18.80
CA ASN A 316 -2.26 13.27 20.16
C ASN A 316 -0.93 12.49 20.23
N ILE A 317 0.05 12.93 19.42
CA ILE A 317 1.35 12.29 19.35
C ILE A 317 2.20 12.70 20.55
N VAL A 318 2.73 11.71 21.26
CA VAL A 318 3.64 11.93 22.39
C VAL A 318 4.88 11.05 22.21
N TRP A 319 6.07 11.64 22.37
CA TRP A 319 7.36 10.96 22.41
C TRP A 319 7.85 10.92 23.85
N LEU A 320 7.76 9.75 24.50
CA LEU A 320 8.06 9.54 25.92
C LEU A 320 9.56 9.35 26.14
N HIS A 321 10.17 8.50 25.32
CA HIS A 321 11.59 8.16 25.43
C HIS A 321 12.27 8.17 24.06
N PRO A 322 13.55 8.56 23.92
CA PRO A 322 14.28 8.43 22.66
C PRO A 322 14.58 6.94 22.37
N VAL A 323 14.44 6.55 21.11
CA VAL A 323 14.89 5.24 20.63
C VAL A 323 16.38 5.33 20.31
N THR A 324 17.24 4.80 21.16
CA THR A 324 18.69 4.79 20.98
C THR A 324 19.17 3.43 20.44
N VAL A 325 20.13 3.45 19.52
CA VAL A 325 20.70 2.23 18.94
C VAL A 325 22.22 2.35 18.84
N SER A 326 22.95 1.43 19.45
CA SER A 326 24.40 1.37 19.30
C SER A 326 24.82 0.83 17.94
N GLU A 327 26.00 1.19 17.45
CA GLU A 327 26.45 0.96 16.08
C GLU A 327 26.40 -0.52 15.65
N ASN A 328 26.74 -1.44 16.56
CA ASN A 328 26.80 -2.88 16.31
C ASN A 328 25.59 -3.66 16.88
N GLN A 329 24.57 -2.95 17.34
CA GLN A 329 23.37 -3.56 17.90
C GLN A 329 22.21 -3.52 16.90
N ILE A 330 21.32 -4.49 17.05
CA ILE A 330 20.02 -4.51 16.40
C ILE A 330 18.99 -4.31 17.50
N GLN A 331 18.13 -3.33 17.33
CA GLN A 331 17.07 -3.02 18.27
C GLN A 331 15.73 -3.40 17.66
N ASP A 332 14.98 -4.25 18.37
CA ASP A 332 13.63 -4.62 17.95
C ASP A 332 12.66 -3.50 18.36
N ILE A 333 11.96 -2.97 17.36
CA ILE A 333 10.88 -1.99 17.53
C ILE A 333 9.58 -2.65 17.13
N PHE A 334 8.57 -2.49 17.94
CA PHE A 334 7.23 -3.00 17.73
C PHE A 334 6.26 -1.85 17.52
N VAL A 335 5.42 -1.95 16.49
CA VAL A 335 4.33 -1.00 16.25
C VAL A 335 3.01 -1.74 16.43
N TYR A 336 2.23 -1.31 17.38
CA TYR A 336 0.89 -1.82 17.68
C TYR A 336 -0.16 -0.88 17.13
N ILE A 337 -1.23 -1.44 16.56
CA ILE A 337 -2.40 -0.69 16.11
C ILE A 337 -3.62 -1.22 16.87
N GLY A 338 -4.28 -0.34 17.61
CA GLY A 338 -5.49 -0.66 18.36
C GLY A 338 -6.68 -0.89 17.41
N LYS A 339 -7.55 -1.84 17.77
CA LYS A 339 -8.82 -2.13 17.07
C LYS A 339 -10.02 -1.37 17.67
N ASN A 340 -9.78 -0.45 18.59
CA ASN A 340 -10.81 0.32 19.25
C ASN A 340 -11.37 1.39 18.30
N ASP A 341 -12.50 2.00 18.63
CA ASP A 341 -13.12 3.09 17.86
C ASP A 341 -12.17 4.28 17.59
N LYS A 342 -11.08 4.38 18.32
CA LYS A 342 -10.03 5.41 18.23
C LYS A 342 -8.74 4.86 17.61
N CYS A 343 -8.61 4.04 16.71
CA CYS A 343 -7.41 3.61 15.97
C CYS A 343 -6.06 4.11 16.56
N GLU A 344 -5.82 3.82 17.84
CA GLU A 344 -4.61 4.23 18.57
C GLU A 344 -3.38 3.45 18.06
N PHE A 345 -2.21 4.08 18.03
CA PHE A 345 -0.96 3.38 17.79
C PHE A 345 0.00 3.52 18.96
N GLU A 346 0.81 2.49 19.17
CA GLU A 346 1.89 2.47 20.17
C GLU A 346 3.16 1.95 19.50
N ILE A 347 4.29 2.61 19.77
CA ILE A 347 5.61 2.17 19.32
C ILE A 347 6.46 1.86 20.54
N CYS A 348 6.83 0.59 20.65
CA CYS A 348 7.58 0.05 21.77
C CYS A 348 8.94 -0.48 21.33
N MET A 349 9.89 -0.51 22.26
CA MET A 349 11.19 -1.16 22.10
C MET A 349 11.35 -2.27 23.12
N LYS A 350 12.05 -3.35 22.77
CA LYS A 350 12.39 -4.40 23.70
C LYS A 350 13.55 -3.95 24.58
N GLY A 351 13.31 -3.85 25.88
CA GLY A 351 14.33 -3.55 26.89
C GLY A 351 15.28 -4.72 27.16
N GLU A 352 16.33 -4.47 27.96
CA GLU A 352 17.39 -5.44 28.25
C GLU A 352 16.87 -6.69 28.99
N GLU A 353 15.87 -6.55 29.85
CA GLU A 353 15.23 -7.65 30.59
C GLU A 353 14.08 -8.33 29.79
N GLY A 354 13.85 -7.90 28.53
CA GLY A 354 12.82 -8.46 27.66
C GLY A 354 11.44 -7.80 27.77
N GLN A 355 11.27 -6.82 28.65
CA GLN A 355 10.06 -5.99 28.75
C GLN A 355 9.93 -5.07 27.53
N GLU A 356 8.72 -4.66 27.20
CA GLU A 356 8.46 -3.65 26.16
C GLU A 356 8.39 -2.26 26.81
N ILE A 357 9.16 -1.31 26.29
CA ILE A 357 9.22 0.07 26.74
C ILE A 357 8.52 0.93 25.69
N LEU A 358 7.50 1.68 26.10
CA LEU A 358 6.75 2.58 25.22
C LEU A 358 7.59 3.82 24.90
N HIS A 359 7.79 4.10 23.60
CA HIS A 359 8.55 5.25 23.12
C HIS A 359 7.66 6.33 22.54
N SER A 360 6.61 5.97 21.81
CA SER A 360 5.65 6.94 21.27
C SER A 360 4.28 6.32 21.11
N GLN A 361 3.26 7.18 21.15
CA GLN A 361 1.86 6.82 20.95
C GLN A 361 1.10 7.97 20.27
N GLY A 362 -0.09 7.68 19.77
CA GLY A 362 -1.01 8.65 19.19
C GLY A 362 -2.24 7.99 18.56
N GLU A 363 -3.05 8.78 17.87
CA GLU A 363 -4.30 8.33 17.24
C GLU A 363 -4.24 8.53 15.72
N LEU A 364 -4.74 7.56 14.96
CA LEU A 364 -4.81 7.56 13.50
C LEU A 364 -6.24 7.85 13.03
N HIS A 365 -6.40 8.74 12.06
CA HIS A 365 -7.72 9.08 11.52
C HIS A 365 -7.81 8.68 10.06
N ILE A 366 -8.83 7.87 9.76
CA ILE A 366 -9.12 7.42 8.41
C ILE A 366 -9.76 8.57 7.63
N LYS A 367 -9.34 8.74 6.39
CA LYS A 367 -9.96 9.69 5.48
C LYS A 367 -11.42 9.31 5.21
N THR A 368 -12.35 10.09 5.78
CA THR A 368 -13.80 9.80 5.74
C THR A 368 -14.54 10.42 4.57
N ASP A 369 -13.94 11.32 3.81
CA ASP A 369 -14.68 12.06 2.79
C ASP A 369 -13.97 12.13 1.44
N SER A 370 -14.77 11.97 0.38
CA SER A 370 -14.37 12.11 -1.01
C SER A 370 -14.32 13.58 -1.49
N SER A 371 -14.50 14.54 -0.59
CA SER A 371 -14.27 15.96 -0.90
C SER A 371 -12.78 16.18 -1.10
N VAL A 372 -12.39 16.63 -2.30
CA VAL A 372 -11.04 17.10 -2.56
C VAL A 372 -10.76 18.21 -1.55
N PRO A 373 -9.73 18.11 -0.67
CA PRO A 373 -9.40 19.19 0.24
C PRO A 373 -9.22 20.46 -0.58
N ALA A 374 -9.79 21.56 -0.15
CA ALA A 374 -9.55 22.84 -0.79
C ALA A 374 -8.04 23.06 -0.80
N THR A 375 -7.46 23.26 -1.97
CA THR A 375 -6.03 23.50 -2.12
C THR A 375 -5.72 24.83 -1.44
N GLU A 376 -5.06 24.77 -0.29
CA GLU A 376 -4.61 25.96 0.43
C GLU A 376 -3.28 26.42 -0.13
N TRP A 377 -3.14 27.73 -0.31
CA TRP A 377 -1.95 28.37 -0.81
C TRP A 377 -1.43 29.40 0.18
N ILE A 378 -0.14 29.44 0.38
CA ILE A 378 0.56 30.44 1.21
C ILE A 378 1.48 31.24 0.30
N ASP A 379 1.41 32.56 0.37
CA ASP A 379 2.24 33.45 -0.43
C ASP A 379 3.68 33.44 0.09
N LEU A 380 4.55 32.68 -0.61
CA LEU A 380 5.98 32.58 -0.27
C LEU A 380 6.73 33.89 -0.42
N GLU A 381 6.33 34.75 -1.37
CA GLU A 381 7.03 36.04 -1.60
C GLU A 381 6.72 37.04 -0.49
N ASP A 382 5.46 37.06 -0.02
CA ASP A 382 5.06 37.84 1.13
C ASP A 382 5.83 37.41 2.41
N ILE A 383 5.97 36.11 2.64
CA ILE A 383 6.76 35.59 3.77
C ILE A 383 8.22 36.01 3.64
N LYS A 384 8.85 35.82 2.47
CA LYS A 384 10.27 36.16 2.24
C LYS A 384 10.57 37.62 2.48
N GLN A 385 9.62 38.53 2.19
CA GLN A 385 9.79 39.97 2.42
C GLN A 385 9.79 40.35 3.90
N ARG A 386 9.12 39.58 4.77
CA ARG A 386 9.06 39.84 6.22
C ARG A 386 10.26 39.32 7.00
N LEU A 387 11.04 38.41 6.40
CA LEU A 387 12.16 37.74 7.07
C LEU A 387 13.45 38.56 6.88
N SER A 388 14.01 39.04 7.99
CA SER A 388 15.14 39.99 7.99
C SER A 388 16.50 39.30 8.04
N TYR A 389 16.57 38.07 8.52
CA TYR A 389 17.82 37.32 8.72
C TYR A 389 17.86 36.08 7.87
N SER A 390 19.06 35.58 7.58
CA SER A 390 19.19 34.29 6.89
C SER A 390 20.45 33.56 7.34
N MET A 391 20.37 32.23 7.31
CA MET A 391 21.47 31.28 7.56
C MET A 391 21.66 30.39 6.34
N THR A 392 22.92 30.12 6.00
CA THR A 392 23.26 29.08 5.04
C THR A 392 23.09 27.71 5.70
N ARG A 393 23.13 26.66 4.88
CA ARG A 393 23.14 25.27 5.33
C ARG A 393 24.22 25.03 6.38
N GLU A 394 25.46 25.40 6.08
CA GLU A 394 26.62 25.18 6.94
C GLU A 394 26.42 25.85 8.30
N GLN A 395 25.92 27.10 8.30
CA GLN A 395 25.63 27.83 9.53
C GLN A 395 24.55 27.14 10.38
N CYS A 396 23.50 26.61 9.76
CA CYS A 396 22.46 25.88 10.49
C CYS A 396 23.04 24.63 11.19
N TYR A 397 23.81 23.81 10.46
CA TYR A 397 24.31 22.56 11.03
C TYR A 397 25.49 22.73 11.99
N GLU A 398 26.27 23.81 11.88
CA GLU A 398 27.25 24.19 12.91
C GLU A 398 26.55 24.60 14.20
N ALA A 399 25.46 25.35 14.09
CA ALA A 399 24.67 25.77 15.24
C ALA A 399 24.02 24.57 15.98
N PHE A 400 23.50 23.60 15.26
CA PHE A 400 23.00 22.37 15.87
C PHE A 400 24.10 21.60 16.63
N LYS A 401 25.30 21.54 16.06
CA LYS A 401 26.43 20.86 16.67
C LYS A 401 26.87 21.52 17.97
N GLU A 402 26.82 22.85 18.05
CA GLU A 402 27.13 23.61 19.28
C GLU A 402 26.22 23.25 20.46
N VAL A 403 24.96 22.90 20.18
CA VAL A 403 23.99 22.48 21.22
C VAL A 403 23.89 20.95 21.41
N GLY A 404 24.81 20.17 20.79
CA GLY A 404 24.90 18.72 21.00
C GLY A 404 24.07 17.88 20.03
N LEU A 405 23.47 18.48 19.00
CA LEU A 405 22.76 17.79 17.93
C LEU A 405 23.71 17.55 16.74
N THR A 406 23.89 16.31 16.33
CA THR A 406 24.75 15.97 15.20
C THR A 406 23.95 15.34 14.08
N TYR A 407 23.95 15.98 12.93
CA TYR A 407 23.27 15.51 11.73
C TYR A 407 24.28 15.08 10.67
N GLY A 408 24.21 13.82 10.24
CA GLY A 408 24.94 13.32 9.08
C GLY A 408 24.30 13.77 7.76
N PRO A 409 24.89 13.40 6.61
CA PRO A 409 24.44 13.86 5.30
C PRO A 409 22.96 13.65 5.04
N SER A 410 22.39 12.52 5.46
CA SER A 410 20.98 12.16 5.23
C SER A 410 19.98 13.08 5.94
N PHE A 411 20.38 13.75 7.01
CA PHE A 411 19.52 14.66 7.78
C PHE A 411 19.93 16.14 7.66
N GLN A 412 20.81 16.48 6.72
CA GLN A 412 21.15 17.84 6.40
C GLN A 412 20.29 18.39 5.25
N GLY A 413 18.96 18.38 5.41
CA GLY A 413 17.99 18.78 4.39
C GLY A 413 17.83 20.28 4.19
N ILE A 414 18.15 21.12 5.20
CA ILE A 414 18.03 22.58 5.09
C ILE A 414 19.08 23.09 4.10
N GLN A 415 18.65 23.79 3.05
CA GLN A 415 19.52 24.46 2.08
C GLN A 415 19.74 25.93 2.43
N LYS A 416 18.70 26.60 2.87
CA LYS A 416 18.70 28.00 3.31
C LYS A 416 17.57 28.17 4.32
N LEU A 417 17.84 28.90 5.39
CA LEU A 417 16.87 29.31 6.40
C LEU A 417 16.79 30.82 6.44
N SER A 418 15.59 31.38 6.25
CA SER A 418 15.31 32.80 6.45
C SER A 418 14.41 32.95 7.67
N TYR A 419 14.60 33.97 8.51
CA TYR A 419 13.86 34.06 9.76
C TYR A 419 13.81 35.52 10.31
N ASN A 420 12.91 35.73 11.27
CA ASN A 420 12.83 36.85 12.17
C ASN A 420 12.51 36.35 13.59
N GLU A 421 12.10 37.20 14.50
CA GLU A 421 11.83 36.85 15.90
C GLU A 421 10.57 35.96 16.09
N SER A 422 9.69 35.89 15.11
CA SER A 422 8.38 35.22 15.23
C SER A 422 8.13 34.13 14.21
N GLU A 423 8.86 34.11 13.10
CA GLU A 423 8.62 33.18 12.01
C GLU A 423 9.91 32.80 11.27
N SER A 424 9.95 31.60 10.69
CA SER A 424 11.04 31.15 9.83
C SER A 424 10.54 30.43 8.59
N LEU A 425 11.32 30.50 7.51
CA LEU A 425 11.09 29.82 6.25
C LEU A 425 12.38 29.13 5.82
N ALA A 426 12.36 27.79 5.78
CA ALA A 426 13.46 26.99 5.28
C ALA A 426 13.17 26.44 3.89
N LEU A 427 14.14 26.56 2.98
CA LEU A 427 14.16 25.73 1.78
C LEU A 427 14.79 24.40 2.16
N ILE A 428 14.01 23.33 2.09
CA ILE A 428 14.44 21.96 2.42
C ILE A 428 14.47 21.09 1.16
N GLU A 429 15.49 20.26 1.05
CA GLU A 429 15.69 19.40 -0.11
C GLU A 429 16.28 18.07 0.30
N LEU A 430 15.72 16.99 -0.26
CA LEU A 430 16.22 15.64 -0.05
C LEU A 430 17.61 15.48 -0.70
N ARG A 431 18.52 14.83 0.01
CA ARG A 431 19.86 14.53 -0.50
C ARG A 431 19.82 13.54 -1.64
N ASP A 432 20.77 13.64 -2.57
CA ASP A 432 20.82 12.82 -3.79
C ASP A 432 20.85 11.31 -3.47
N GLU A 433 21.56 10.93 -2.42
CA GLU A 433 21.72 9.54 -1.97
C GLU A 433 20.38 8.88 -1.57
N LEU A 434 19.40 9.71 -1.16
CA LEU A 434 18.08 9.23 -0.71
C LEU A 434 16.99 9.31 -1.79
N ARG A 435 17.28 9.91 -2.96
CA ARG A 435 16.27 10.09 -4.02
C ARG A 435 15.72 8.77 -4.56
N SER A 436 16.55 7.72 -4.58
CA SER A 436 16.14 6.39 -5.08
C SER A 436 15.09 5.69 -4.21
N ASN A 437 15.00 6.04 -2.93
CA ASN A 437 14.02 5.45 -2.01
C ASN A 437 12.88 6.41 -1.63
N PHE A 438 12.87 7.64 -2.18
CA PHE A 438 11.90 8.68 -1.85
C PHE A 438 10.44 8.21 -1.97
N GLY A 439 10.08 7.54 -3.07
CA GLY A 439 8.71 7.04 -3.31
C GLY A 439 8.28 5.87 -2.42
N LYS A 440 9.16 5.41 -1.50
CA LYS A 440 8.80 4.39 -0.51
C LYS A 440 8.20 4.99 0.77
N PHE A 441 8.21 6.30 0.92
CA PHE A 441 7.72 7.03 2.09
C PHE A 441 6.61 8.01 1.69
N VAL A 442 5.66 8.19 2.57
CA VAL A 442 4.69 9.29 2.51
C VAL A 442 5.27 10.49 3.27
N LEU A 443 5.70 10.29 4.51
CA LEU A 443 6.36 11.30 5.34
C LEU A 443 7.86 10.95 5.44
N HIS A 444 8.63 11.28 4.41
CA HIS A 444 10.06 10.92 4.38
C HIS A 444 10.81 11.49 5.59
N PRO A 445 11.45 10.65 6.45
CA PRO A 445 12.01 11.11 7.73
C PRO A 445 12.97 12.27 7.62
N SER A 446 13.86 12.30 6.61
CA SER A 446 14.82 13.39 6.42
C SER A 446 14.16 14.72 6.06
N LEU A 447 13.05 14.72 5.31
CA LEU A 447 12.31 15.95 4.98
C LEU A 447 11.50 16.44 6.18
N MET A 448 10.82 15.50 6.85
CA MET A 448 10.03 15.84 8.04
C MET A 448 10.92 16.38 9.16
N ASP A 449 12.09 15.78 9.36
CA ASP A 449 13.05 16.26 10.35
C ASP A 449 13.63 17.64 9.97
N ALA A 450 13.97 17.85 8.69
CA ALA A 450 14.42 19.16 8.23
C ALA A 450 13.35 20.26 8.43
N ALA A 451 12.06 19.91 8.33
CA ALA A 451 10.97 20.83 8.65
C ALA A 451 10.95 21.17 10.16
N VAL A 452 11.11 20.17 11.02
CA VAL A 452 11.21 20.36 12.48
C VAL A 452 12.49 21.14 12.84
N GLN A 453 13.63 20.83 12.24
CA GLN A 453 14.90 21.56 12.42
C GLN A 453 14.74 23.08 12.14
N SER A 454 13.80 23.46 11.27
CA SER A 454 13.60 24.87 10.88
C SER A 454 13.13 25.77 12.02
N VAL A 455 12.72 25.22 13.16
CA VAL A 455 12.39 25.99 14.39
C VAL A 455 13.61 26.74 14.96
N ILE A 456 14.84 26.32 14.64
CA ILE A 456 16.07 26.96 15.11
C ILE A 456 16.15 28.44 14.73
N GLY A 457 15.53 28.82 13.59
CA GLY A 457 15.48 30.20 13.14
C GLY A 457 14.78 31.13 14.15
N ILE A 458 13.73 30.63 14.82
CA ILE A 458 12.95 31.40 15.79
C ILE A 458 13.53 31.28 17.19
N LEU A 459 13.99 30.09 17.60
CA LEU A 459 14.55 29.86 18.93
C LEU A 459 15.83 30.67 19.19
N GLY A 460 16.53 31.07 18.13
CA GLY A 460 17.74 31.89 18.19
C GLY A 460 18.94 31.17 18.82
N LEU A 461 20.10 31.27 18.21
CA LEU A 461 21.35 30.66 18.70
C LEU A 461 21.87 31.26 20.02
N ALA A 462 21.46 32.47 20.34
CA ALA A 462 21.98 33.19 21.51
C ALA A 462 21.21 32.93 22.81
N GLN A 463 20.02 32.34 22.76
CA GLN A 463 19.18 32.13 23.94
C GLN A 463 19.15 30.65 24.43
N THR A 464 19.55 29.70 23.60
CA THR A 464 19.54 28.29 23.97
C THR A 464 20.90 27.83 24.49
N GLN A 465 21.16 28.02 25.78
CA GLN A 465 22.25 27.30 26.49
C GLN A 465 21.90 25.81 26.68
N ALA A 466 20.69 25.39 26.32
CA ALA A 466 20.20 24.01 26.45
C ALA A 466 19.59 23.54 25.13
N MET A 467 19.90 22.29 24.77
CA MET A 467 19.33 21.59 23.66
C MET A 467 17.81 21.43 23.84
N SER A 468 17.04 21.71 22.79
CA SER A 468 15.58 21.52 22.79
C SER A 468 15.19 20.35 21.91
N VAL A 469 14.34 19.47 22.40
CA VAL A 469 13.85 18.28 21.69
C VAL A 469 12.32 18.26 21.62
N PRO A 470 11.72 17.78 20.52
CA PRO A 470 10.29 17.53 20.43
C PRO A 470 9.87 16.48 21.45
N TYR A 471 8.72 16.67 22.10
CA TYR A 471 8.14 15.67 22.99
C TYR A 471 6.64 15.42 22.76
N ALA A 472 5.91 16.35 22.13
CA ALA A 472 4.52 16.19 21.78
C ALA A 472 4.18 16.94 20.48
N LEU A 473 3.15 16.47 19.79
CA LEU A 473 2.62 17.08 18.58
C LEU A 473 1.11 16.81 18.56
N GLU A 474 0.31 17.87 18.55
CA GLU A 474 -1.14 17.75 18.61
C GLU A 474 -1.71 17.09 17.36
N GLU A 475 -1.30 17.57 16.17
CA GLU A 475 -1.85 17.06 14.93
C GLU A 475 -0.84 17.10 13.77
N VAL A 476 -0.87 16.05 12.94
CA VAL A 476 -0.29 16.02 11.59
C VAL A 476 -1.41 15.85 10.59
N GLN A 477 -1.60 16.80 9.67
CA GLN A 477 -2.51 16.70 8.54
C GLN A 477 -1.73 16.47 7.25
N ILE A 478 -2.07 15.40 6.50
CA ILE A 478 -1.47 15.06 5.21
C ILE A 478 -2.46 15.43 4.12
N ILE A 479 -2.26 16.59 3.49
CA ILE A 479 -3.12 17.10 2.41
C ILE A 479 -2.67 16.51 1.09
N SER A 480 -1.34 16.50 0.87
CA SER A 480 -0.67 15.89 -0.27
C SER A 480 0.71 15.38 0.16
N GLU A 481 1.27 14.46 -0.61
CA GLU A 481 2.62 13.95 -0.33
C GLU A 481 3.67 15.04 -0.55
N PRO A 482 4.65 15.19 0.36
CA PRO A 482 5.78 16.10 0.17
C PRO A 482 6.53 15.81 -1.13
N THR A 483 7.11 16.83 -1.72
CA THR A 483 8.02 16.70 -2.86
C THR A 483 9.48 16.66 -2.40
N GLN A 484 10.41 16.20 -3.24
CA GLN A 484 11.85 16.12 -2.87
C GLN A 484 12.46 17.47 -2.51
N LYS A 485 11.82 18.56 -2.88
CA LYS A 485 12.20 19.94 -2.58
C LYS A 485 10.97 20.73 -2.18
N CYS A 486 10.96 21.23 -0.94
CA CYS A 486 9.83 21.89 -0.30
C CYS A 486 10.29 23.15 0.44
N TYR A 487 9.32 23.92 0.91
CA TYR A 487 9.52 24.92 1.95
C TYR A 487 8.92 24.45 3.26
N ALA A 488 9.60 24.68 4.37
CA ALA A 488 9.05 24.55 5.71
C ALA A 488 8.87 25.95 6.31
N TYR A 489 7.62 26.33 6.56
CA TYR A 489 7.27 27.60 7.17
C TYR A 489 6.86 27.36 8.61
N VAL A 490 7.45 28.07 9.56
CA VAL A 490 7.30 27.88 11.00
C VAL A 490 6.87 29.16 11.67
N LYS A 491 5.93 29.05 12.61
CA LYS A 491 5.50 30.12 13.53
C LYS A 491 5.33 29.60 14.93
N TYR A 492 5.34 30.48 15.93
CA TYR A 492 4.79 30.16 17.23
C TYR A 492 3.31 29.86 17.13
N ALA A 493 2.86 28.76 17.76
CA ALA A 493 1.44 28.39 17.79
C ALA A 493 0.63 29.25 18.78
N SER A 494 1.27 29.74 19.85
CA SER A 494 0.64 30.65 20.83
C SER A 494 1.64 31.68 21.34
N GLU A 495 1.12 32.84 21.83
CA GLU A 495 1.93 33.89 22.47
C GLU A 495 2.45 33.48 23.87
N GLN A 496 1.97 32.36 24.44
CA GLN A 496 2.35 31.87 25.77
C GLN A 496 3.53 30.90 25.69
N SER A 497 4.68 31.36 25.24
CA SER A 497 5.94 30.62 25.35
C SER A 497 6.59 30.90 26.69
N THR A 498 6.88 29.86 27.46
CA THR A 498 7.71 29.97 28.67
C THR A 498 9.20 29.78 28.30
N LYS A 499 10.12 30.15 29.21
CA LYS A 499 11.56 30.01 28.95
C LYS A 499 12.04 28.60 28.58
N ASN A 500 11.28 27.55 28.94
CA ASN A 500 11.67 26.16 28.78
C ASN A 500 10.72 25.34 27.89
N HIS A 501 9.63 25.94 27.40
CA HIS A 501 8.60 25.27 26.63
C HIS A 501 8.10 26.18 25.50
N HIS A 502 8.18 25.68 24.27
CA HIS A 502 7.73 26.40 23.09
C HIS A 502 6.85 25.50 22.22
N THR A 503 5.81 26.08 21.62
CA THR A 503 4.92 25.42 20.68
C THR A 503 4.98 26.08 19.32
N PHE A 504 5.06 25.27 18.28
CA PHE A 504 5.18 25.73 16.89
C PHE A 504 4.16 25.09 15.98
N ASP A 505 3.68 25.87 15.02
CA ASP A 505 3.00 25.36 13.85
C ASP A 505 3.97 25.34 12.67
N ILE A 506 3.98 24.24 11.90
CA ILE A 506 4.85 24.06 10.76
C ILE A 506 4.00 23.69 9.54
N TRP A 507 4.16 24.43 8.45
CA TRP A 507 3.53 24.16 7.16
C TRP A 507 4.59 23.73 6.16
N ILE A 508 4.44 22.55 5.59
CA ILE A 508 5.30 22.07 4.51
C ILE A 508 4.60 22.41 3.19
N LEU A 509 5.27 23.20 2.36
CA LEU A 509 4.75 23.78 1.13
C LEU A 509 5.56 23.30 -0.06
N ASP A 510 4.93 23.16 -1.22
CA ASP A 510 5.66 22.97 -2.46
C ASP A 510 6.42 24.24 -2.88
N GLN A 511 7.12 24.18 -4.01
CA GLN A 511 7.90 25.32 -4.52
C GLN A 511 7.04 26.53 -4.92
N ASN A 512 5.73 26.34 -5.12
CA ASN A 512 4.78 27.37 -5.51
C ASN A 512 3.98 27.92 -4.31
N GLY A 513 4.12 27.35 -3.12
CA GLY A 513 3.38 27.73 -1.92
C GLY A 513 2.11 26.91 -1.68
N GLN A 514 1.89 25.82 -2.43
CA GLN A 514 0.80 24.90 -2.16
C GLN A 514 1.09 24.11 -0.88
N LEU A 515 0.11 24.02 -0.01
CA LEU A 515 0.22 23.29 1.24
C LEU A 515 0.19 21.77 1.01
N LEU A 516 1.17 21.07 1.58
CA LEU A 516 1.33 19.62 1.50
C LEU A 516 1.05 18.94 2.84
N VAL A 517 1.69 19.41 3.93
CA VAL A 517 1.52 18.84 5.28
C VAL A 517 1.47 19.98 6.29
N LYS A 518 0.64 19.82 7.34
CA LYS A 518 0.62 20.66 8.53
C LYS A 518 1.07 19.86 9.74
N LEU A 519 1.91 20.45 10.58
CA LEU A 519 2.18 20.02 11.94
C LEU A 519 1.69 21.13 12.86
N ILE A 520 0.73 20.82 13.70
CA ILE A 520 0.04 21.78 14.56
C ILE A 520 0.42 21.53 16.02
N ASN A 521 0.81 22.59 16.73
CA ASN A 521 1.21 22.57 18.12
C ASN A 521 2.35 21.58 18.42
N LEU A 522 3.45 21.65 17.61
CA LEU A 522 4.68 20.93 17.92
C LEU A 522 5.31 21.49 19.20
N SER A 523 5.33 20.73 20.25
CA SER A 523 5.89 21.12 21.54
C SER A 523 7.32 20.66 21.70
N VAL A 524 8.22 21.58 22.03
CA VAL A 524 9.63 21.31 22.30
C VAL A 524 9.98 21.72 23.71
N ARG A 525 10.86 20.97 24.36
CA ARG A 525 11.37 21.27 25.71
C ARG A 525 12.89 21.16 25.77
N SER A 526 13.48 21.86 26.74
CA SER A 526 14.92 21.74 27.03
C SER A 526 15.24 20.32 27.51
N TYR A 527 16.21 19.69 26.86
CA TYR A 527 16.68 18.34 27.21
C TYR A 527 17.74 18.45 28.31
N GLN A 528 17.41 18.01 29.52
CA GLN A 528 18.39 17.81 30.60
C GLN A 528 18.71 16.32 30.66
N GLN A 529 19.97 15.97 30.54
CA GLN A 529 20.42 14.59 30.66
C GLN A 529 20.34 14.20 32.14
N GLU A 530 19.27 13.53 32.56
CA GLU A 530 19.26 12.81 33.84
C GLU A 530 20.17 11.58 33.71
N ILE A 531 21.17 11.54 34.58
CA ILE A 531 21.99 10.37 34.79
C ILE A 531 21.07 9.32 35.38
N ILE A 532 20.66 8.32 34.56
CA ILE A 532 19.94 7.14 35.00
C ILE A 532 20.94 6.35 35.89
N ALA A 533 20.92 6.66 37.16
CA ALA A 533 21.51 5.80 38.19
C ALA A 533 20.58 4.58 38.34
N THR A 534 21.04 3.45 37.85
CA THR A 534 20.47 2.14 38.12
C THR A 534 20.25 1.96 39.63
N THR A 535 19.01 1.98 40.06
CA THR A 535 18.61 1.45 41.36
C THR A 535 17.51 0.41 41.17
N GLN A 536 17.88 -0.83 41.44
CA GLN A 536 16.98 -1.97 41.59
C GLN A 536 16.00 -1.72 42.74
N GLY A 537 14.74 -2.05 42.56
CA GLY A 537 13.82 -2.23 43.70
C GLY A 537 12.34 -2.17 43.30
N GLN A 538 11.78 -3.34 43.29
CA GLN A 538 10.35 -3.71 43.32
C GLN A 538 9.38 -2.70 43.95
N ARG A 539 8.21 -2.41 43.24
CA ARG A 539 6.83 -2.66 43.74
C ARG A 539 5.74 -1.92 42.99
N GLY A 540 4.58 -2.57 42.84
CA GLY A 540 3.26 -1.94 42.83
C GLY A 540 2.70 -1.66 41.43
N ASN A 541 1.85 -2.56 40.95
CA ASN A 541 1.04 -2.42 39.72
C ASN A 541 0.00 -1.29 39.92
N VAL A 542 0.36 -0.06 39.65
CA VAL A 542 -0.58 1.00 39.29
C VAL A 542 -0.56 1.05 37.77
N ASP A 543 -1.73 0.97 37.15
CA ASP A 543 -1.85 1.02 35.68
C ASP A 543 -1.44 2.43 35.21
N LYS A 544 -0.14 2.59 34.91
CA LYS A 544 0.47 3.88 34.52
C LYS A 544 -0.23 4.51 33.33
N HIS A 545 -0.86 3.70 32.46
CA HIS A 545 -1.65 4.17 31.33
C HIS A 545 -2.88 4.98 31.74
N VAL A 546 -3.55 4.58 32.83
CA VAL A 546 -4.74 5.30 33.35
C VAL A 546 -4.33 6.65 33.91
N VAL A 547 -3.19 6.71 34.59
CA VAL A 547 -2.72 7.96 35.22
C VAL A 547 -2.23 8.95 34.19
N ILE A 548 -1.50 8.51 33.16
CA ILE A 548 -1.04 9.37 32.06
C ILE A 548 -2.23 9.91 31.26
N LYS A 549 -3.23 9.09 31.01
CA LYS A 549 -4.46 9.50 30.30
C LYS A 549 -5.27 10.53 31.06
N GLU A 550 -5.34 10.42 32.38
CA GLU A 550 -6.00 11.39 33.26
C GLU A 550 -5.21 12.70 33.35
N LEU A 551 -3.88 12.63 33.38
CA LEU A 551 -3.00 13.80 33.34
C LEU A 551 -3.12 14.60 32.05
N LEU A 552 -3.13 13.93 30.90
CA LEU A 552 -3.32 14.57 29.59
C LEU A 552 -4.69 15.25 29.50
N LYS A 553 -5.72 14.60 30.03
CA LYS A 553 -7.08 15.17 30.09
C LYS A 553 -7.18 16.40 30.99
N GLN A 554 -6.49 16.40 32.13
CA GLN A 554 -6.45 17.55 33.04
C GLN A 554 -5.67 18.72 32.44
N LEU A 555 -4.62 18.43 31.66
CA LEU A 555 -3.85 19.41 30.90
C LEU A 555 -4.72 20.03 29.78
N GLU A 556 -5.46 19.21 29.01
CA GLU A 556 -6.43 19.67 28.00
C GLU A 556 -7.54 20.56 28.57
N LEU A 557 -7.98 20.25 29.80
CA LEU A 557 -9.02 21.01 30.48
C LEU A 557 -8.49 22.26 31.18
N GLY A 558 -7.15 22.52 31.13
CA GLY A 558 -6.52 23.63 31.83
C GLY A 558 -6.62 23.54 33.35
N GLN A 559 -6.83 22.34 33.90
CA GLN A 559 -6.95 22.09 35.33
C GLN A 559 -5.59 21.95 36.02
N ILE A 560 -4.56 21.57 35.26
CA ILE A 560 -3.17 21.57 35.66
C ILE A 560 -2.34 22.25 34.56
N ASP A 561 -1.24 22.87 34.94
CA ASP A 561 -0.28 23.41 33.97
C ASP A 561 0.79 22.36 33.60
N ALA A 562 1.60 22.68 32.58
CA ALA A 562 2.61 21.77 32.06
C ALA A 562 3.71 21.44 33.10
N ASP A 563 4.02 22.37 34.03
CA ASP A 563 5.02 22.15 35.08
C ASP A 563 4.48 21.22 36.17
N GLU A 564 3.21 21.34 36.50
CA GLU A 564 2.51 20.48 37.44
C GLU A 564 2.30 19.06 36.87
N ALA A 565 1.95 18.95 35.59
CA ALA A 565 1.88 17.66 34.88
C ALA A 565 3.25 16.96 34.79
N ASN A 566 4.31 17.70 34.53
CA ASN A 566 5.67 17.17 34.51
C ASN A 566 6.11 16.66 35.91
N LYS A 567 5.77 17.40 36.96
CA LYS A 567 6.10 16.99 38.33
C LYS A 567 5.41 15.68 38.74
N ILE A 568 4.13 15.53 38.35
CA ILE A 568 3.36 14.30 38.56
C ILE A 568 3.92 13.14 37.71
N MET A 569 4.32 13.43 36.45
CA MET A 569 4.95 12.42 35.59
C MET A 569 6.33 11.99 36.13
N GLU A 570 7.08 12.89 36.69
CA GLU A 570 8.32 12.55 37.40
C GLU A 570 8.07 11.64 38.63
N GLU A 571 7.07 11.95 39.45
CA GLU A 571 6.68 11.10 40.60
C GLU A 571 6.24 9.69 40.17
N ILE A 572 5.50 9.56 39.04
CA ILE A 572 5.05 8.28 38.47
C ILE A 572 6.20 7.48 37.85
N SER A 573 7.23 8.13 37.34
CA SER A 573 8.41 7.44 36.79
C SER A 573 9.37 6.97 37.87
N TYR A 574 9.25 7.47 39.10
CA TYR A 574 10.02 7.04 40.27
C TYR A 574 9.33 5.94 41.10
N GLU A 575 8.04 5.66 40.88
CA GLU A 575 7.31 4.50 41.41
C GLU A 575 7.11 3.41 40.32
#